data_8e1a73748b1eda8798369d4edfad5d6e
#
_entry.id   8e1a73748b1eda8798369d4edfad5d6e
#
_cell.length_a   1.000
_cell.length_b   1.000
_cell.length_c   1.000
_cell.angle_alpha   90.00
_cell.angle_beta   90.00
_cell.angle_gamma   90.00
#
_symmetry.space_group_name_H-M   'P 1'
#
loop_
_entity.id
_entity.type
_entity.pdbx_description
1 polymer ?
#
loop_
_entity_poly.entity_id
_entity_poly.type
_entity_poly.pdbx_seq_one_letter_code
_entity_poly.pdbx_strand_id
1 'polypeptide(L)'
;MYSWYTAYPMPDRYFITTFGCQQNEADSERIASFYEARGLVRAENMREAQVIILNTCVVRERAAEKVFGLVRNIRKGLMGNAGARIVVTGCLIGAASRVPGGKMMKSLRARLPDVEFLPLEEVGFEYAPKRTSQRSVSIPISNGCNNFCSYCIVPFSRGKERSRPFGEILNEVEAAVRNGAEEVMLLGQNVNSYGADLLLQKLGEKEEYVLPDGRSVKPVMVKHLSRHRIPTLFPYLIEAVAMFPDVRKVSFISSNPWDFSEELIDVIAKYPNIDRLIHLPVQAGSDSVLKRMNRWYTQEEYLALIERIRTRVPDARFTTDIIVGFSGETEAEFEETKKVASLVKFEKAYIAWYSPRPGTVGMKEMDDDVPFLEKKRRHRELDELVLTLSGNEWALKK
;
A
#
# COMPACT_ATOMS: atom_id res chain seq x y z
N MET A 1 -34.77 50.62 -10.62
CA MET A 1 -34.49 49.51 -9.69
C MET A 1 -33.34 48.69 -10.29
N TYR A 2 -32.10 49.05 -10.00
CA TYR A 2 -30.91 48.30 -10.54
C TYR A 2 -30.52 47.25 -9.50
N SER A 3 -30.75 45.99 -9.84
CA SER A 3 -30.33 44.85 -9.05
C SER A 3 -28.81 44.67 -9.23
N TRP A 4 -28.04 45.07 -8.24
CA TRP A 4 -26.62 44.73 -8.11
C TRP A 4 -26.53 43.28 -7.58
N TYR A 5 -26.74 42.28 -8.44
CA TYR A 5 -26.18 40.95 -8.19
C TYR A 5 -24.67 41.03 -8.45
N THR A 6 -23.92 41.31 -7.40
CA THR A 6 -22.49 40.95 -7.39
C THR A 6 -22.43 39.44 -7.51
N ALA A 7 -22.13 38.96 -8.72
CA ALA A 7 -21.82 37.58 -8.94
C ALA A 7 -20.58 37.27 -8.08
N TYR A 8 -20.78 36.63 -6.94
CA TYR A 8 -19.65 36.00 -6.23
C TYR A 8 -18.93 35.08 -7.24
N PRO A 9 -17.60 35.20 -7.43
CA PRO A 9 -16.92 34.33 -8.32
C PRO A 9 -17.20 32.87 -7.89
N MET A 10 -17.71 32.08 -8.82
CA MET A 10 -17.95 30.66 -8.56
C MET A 10 -16.64 30.03 -8.06
N PRO A 11 -16.69 29.24 -6.99
CA PRO A 11 -15.50 28.62 -6.46
C PRO A 11 -14.84 27.76 -7.53
N ASP A 12 -13.51 27.77 -7.58
CA ASP A 12 -12.74 26.90 -8.46
C ASP A 12 -13.12 25.44 -8.23
N ARG A 13 -13.23 24.68 -9.32
CA ARG A 13 -13.57 23.27 -9.27
C ARG A 13 -12.33 22.42 -9.45
N TYR A 14 -12.23 21.34 -8.66
CA TYR A 14 -11.17 20.35 -8.79
C TYR A 14 -11.69 18.99 -9.26
N PHE A 15 -10.85 18.25 -9.96
CA PHE A 15 -11.11 16.87 -10.34
C PHE A 15 -9.90 16.00 -10.00
N ILE A 16 -10.12 14.81 -9.40
CA ILE A 16 -9.05 13.88 -9.02
C ILE A 16 -9.16 12.61 -9.85
N THR A 17 -8.03 12.18 -10.40
CA THR A 17 -7.85 10.86 -11.02
C THR A 17 -6.76 10.10 -10.28
N THR A 18 -7.05 8.86 -9.88
CA THR A 18 -6.12 8.00 -9.14
C THR A 18 -5.58 6.89 -10.03
N PHE A 19 -4.26 6.73 -10.05
CA PHE A 19 -3.55 5.65 -10.72
C PHE A 19 -2.71 4.91 -9.68
N GLY A 20 -3.25 3.87 -9.04
CA GLY A 20 -2.49 3.22 -7.98
C GLY A 20 -3.19 2.06 -7.31
N CYS A 21 -2.91 1.90 -6.03
CA CYS A 21 -3.47 0.89 -5.14
C CYS A 21 -4.45 1.54 -4.16
N GLN A 22 -5.05 0.73 -3.27
CA GLN A 22 -5.97 1.19 -2.23
C GLN A 22 -5.39 2.34 -1.37
N GLN A 23 -4.07 2.32 -1.12
CA GLN A 23 -3.43 3.43 -0.42
C GLN A 23 -3.52 4.75 -1.21
N ASN A 24 -3.35 4.71 -2.55
CA ASN A 24 -3.54 5.92 -3.37
C ASN A 24 -5.02 6.37 -3.38
N GLU A 25 -5.97 5.44 -3.35
CA GLU A 25 -7.39 5.81 -3.24
C GLU A 25 -7.66 6.53 -1.91
N ALA A 26 -7.18 5.98 -0.79
CA ALA A 26 -7.30 6.62 0.52
C ALA A 26 -6.56 7.97 0.59
N ASP A 27 -5.41 8.11 -0.08
CA ASP A 27 -4.73 9.39 -0.22
C ASP A 27 -5.62 10.40 -0.99
N SER A 28 -6.29 9.96 -2.06
CA SER A 28 -7.16 10.83 -2.87
C SER A 28 -8.38 11.33 -2.11
N GLU A 29 -8.93 10.53 -1.20
CA GLU A 29 -10.02 10.97 -0.31
C GLU A 29 -9.58 12.12 0.63
N ARG A 30 -8.31 12.10 1.10
CA ARG A 30 -7.74 13.20 1.90
C ARG A 30 -7.35 14.40 1.06
N ILE A 31 -6.82 14.16 -0.14
CA ILE A 31 -6.53 15.23 -1.11
C ILE A 31 -7.82 16.00 -1.46
N ALA A 32 -8.94 15.32 -1.59
CA ALA A 32 -10.24 15.97 -1.79
C ALA A 32 -10.54 16.95 -0.66
N SER A 33 -10.45 16.51 0.59
CA SER A 33 -10.66 17.39 1.76
C SER A 33 -9.66 18.53 1.84
N PHE A 34 -8.39 18.29 1.48
CA PHE A 34 -7.35 19.31 1.41
C PHE A 34 -7.72 20.46 0.46
N TYR A 35 -8.29 20.16 -0.71
CA TYR A 35 -8.74 21.18 -1.67
C TYR A 35 -10.06 21.82 -1.26
N GLU A 36 -10.99 21.06 -0.72
CA GLU A 36 -12.27 21.62 -0.22
C GLU A 36 -12.06 22.57 0.97
N ALA A 37 -11.12 22.26 1.87
CA ALA A 37 -10.73 23.18 2.95
C ALA A 37 -10.14 24.52 2.44
N ARG A 38 -9.73 24.57 1.17
CA ARG A 38 -9.25 25.78 0.48
C ARG A 38 -10.33 26.45 -0.38
N GLY A 39 -11.57 26.03 -0.23
CA GLY A 39 -12.73 26.62 -0.90
C GLY A 39 -13.01 26.10 -2.31
N LEU A 40 -12.31 25.06 -2.77
CA LEU A 40 -12.61 24.44 -4.06
C LEU A 40 -13.80 23.47 -3.92
N VAL A 41 -14.53 23.27 -5.01
CA VAL A 41 -15.66 22.34 -5.09
C VAL A 41 -15.32 21.22 -6.08
N ARG A 42 -15.74 19.99 -5.79
CA ARG A 42 -15.50 18.87 -6.69
C ARG A 42 -16.27 19.03 -8.00
N ALA A 43 -15.57 18.87 -9.13
CA ALA A 43 -16.18 18.83 -10.46
C ALA A 43 -16.72 17.43 -10.74
N GLU A 44 -17.78 17.34 -11.53
CA GLU A 44 -18.35 16.07 -11.99
C GLU A 44 -17.44 15.40 -13.02
N ASN A 45 -16.78 16.20 -13.85
CA ASN A 45 -15.88 15.72 -14.87
C ASN A 45 -14.65 16.65 -15.05
N MET A 46 -13.65 16.15 -15.74
CA MET A 46 -12.38 16.83 -15.94
C MET A 46 -12.48 18.11 -16.78
N ARG A 47 -13.53 18.26 -17.60
CA ARG A 47 -13.70 19.45 -18.47
C ARG A 47 -14.17 20.66 -17.68
N GLU A 48 -14.88 20.46 -16.57
CA GLU A 48 -15.37 21.53 -15.71
C GLU A 48 -14.34 21.98 -14.67
N ALA A 49 -13.25 21.22 -14.51
CA ALA A 49 -12.27 21.49 -13.48
C ALA A 49 -11.28 22.59 -13.88
N GLN A 50 -11.03 23.54 -12.99
CA GLN A 50 -9.92 24.50 -13.06
C GLN A 50 -8.63 23.89 -12.47
N VAL A 51 -8.75 22.88 -11.60
CA VAL A 51 -7.63 22.15 -11.03
C VAL A 51 -7.81 20.65 -11.27
N ILE A 52 -6.88 20.03 -12.00
CA ILE A 52 -6.87 18.59 -12.27
C ILE A 52 -5.74 17.95 -11.48
N ILE A 53 -6.10 17.05 -10.57
CA ILE A 53 -5.16 16.39 -9.67
C ILE A 53 -4.98 14.94 -10.12
N LEU A 54 -3.72 14.54 -10.35
CA LEU A 54 -3.34 13.20 -10.80
C LEU A 54 -2.53 12.53 -9.68
N ASN A 55 -3.20 11.68 -8.90
CA ASN A 55 -2.54 10.88 -7.87
C ASN A 55 -2.00 9.60 -8.49
N THR A 56 -0.68 9.38 -8.39
CA THR A 56 -0.02 8.32 -9.16
C THR A 56 0.92 7.44 -8.34
N CYS A 57 0.96 6.18 -8.74
CA CYS A 57 1.88 5.17 -8.23
C CYS A 57 3.23 5.23 -8.96
N VAL A 58 4.32 4.84 -8.28
CA VAL A 58 5.65 4.64 -8.87
C VAL A 58 6.03 3.15 -8.96
N VAL A 59 5.35 2.32 -8.19
CA VAL A 59 5.60 0.87 -8.20
C VAL A 59 5.17 0.25 -9.53
N ARG A 60 4.05 0.72 -10.08
CA ARG A 60 3.51 0.28 -11.38
C ARG A 60 4.01 1.21 -12.47
N GLU A 61 4.98 0.78 -13.27
CA GLU A 61 5.58 1.57 -14.36
C GLU A 61 4.54 2.17 -15.32
N ARG A 62 3.55 1.38 -15.70
CA ARG A 62 2.44 1.83 -16.55
C ARG A 62 1.62 2.99 -15.94
N ALA A 63 1.64 3.18 -14.62
CA ALA A 63 0.90 4.27 -13.99
C ALA A 63 1.55 5.63 -14.30
N ALA A 64 2.87 5.73 -14.25
CA ALA A 64 3.60 6.95 -14.62
C ALA A 64 3.38 7.31 -16.10
N GLU A 65 3.49 6.33 -17.01
CA GLU A 65 3.27 6.58 -18.44
C GLU A 65 1.83 7.01 -18.76
N LYS A 66 0.83 6.46 -18.06
CA LYS A 66 -0.57 6.93 -18.16
C LYS A 66 -0.70 8.40 -17.77
N VAL A 67 -0.02 8.83 -16.71
CA VAL A 67 -0.03 10.25 -16.27
C VAL A 67 0.57 11.15 -17.35
N PHE A 68 1.71 10.78 -17.92
CA PHE A 68 2.33 11.57 -19.00
C PHE A 68 1.42 11.67 -20.24
N GLY A 69 0.80 10.55 -20.61
CA GLY A 69 -0.17 10.53 -21.72
C GLY A 69 -1.39 11.40 -21.45
N LEU A 70 -1.93 11.33 -20.21
CA LEU A 70 -3.10 12.11 -19.81
C LEU A 70 -2.80 13.61 -19.80
N VAL A 71 -1.69 14.05 -19.21
CA VAL A 71 -1.27 15.46 -19.21
C VAL A 71 -1.16 15.99 -20.63
N ARG A 72 -0.54 15.24 -21.53
CA ARG A 72 -0.44 15.61 -22.95
C ARG A 72 -1.81 15.76 -23.61
N ASN A 73 -2.74 14.84 -23.34
CA ASN A 73 -4.09 14.89 -23.91
C ASN A 73 -4.92 16.07 -23.34
N ILE A 74 -4.76 16.38 -22.05
CA ILE A 74 -5.39 17.56 -21.45
C ILE A 74 -4.89 18.82 -22.13
N ARG A 75 -3.56 19.00 -22.24
CA ARG A 75 -2.97 20.19 -22.88
C ARG A 75 -3.35 20.36 -24.36
N LYS A 76 -3.63 19.27 -25.07
CA LYS A 76 -4.16 19.30 -26.44
C LYS A 76 -5.67 19.54 -26.53
N GLY A 77 -6.37 19.68 -25.41
CA GLY A 77 -7.84 19.81 -25.37
C GLY A 77 -8.62 18.56 -25.75
N LEU A 78 -7.91 17.41 -25.90
CA LEU A 78 -8.54 16.12 -26.22
C LEU A 78 -9.29 15.53 -25.03
N MET A 79 -8.79 15.81 -23.81
CA MET A 79 -9.37 15.36 -22.55
C MET A 79 -9.29 16.50 -21.53
N GLY A 80 -10.40 16.77 -20.82
CA GLY A 80 -10.41 17.77 -19.77
C GLY A 80 -10.35 19.23 -20.25
N ASN A 81 -10.10 20.14 -19.30
CA ASN A 81 -9.92 21.56 -19.53
C ASN A 81 -8.46 21.86 -19.86
N ALA A 82 -8.16 22.31 -21.08
CA ALA A 82 -6.79 22.59 -21.54
C ALA A 82 -6.10 23.70 -20.73
N GLY A 83 -6.85 24.66 -20.20
CA GLY A 83 -6.37 25.76 -19.35
C GLY A 83 -6.26 25.40 -17.86
N ALA A 84 -6.66 24.20 -17.45
CA ALA A 84 -6.63 23.81 -16.06
C ALA A 84 -5.19 23.78 -15.50
N ARG A 85 -5.08 24.14 -14.21
CA ARG A 85 -3.89 23.87 -13.41
C ARG A 85 -3.80 22.36 -13.18
N ILE A 86 -2.72 21.74 -13.63
CA ILE A 86 -2.50 20.30 -13.43
C ILE A 86 -1.56 20.08 -12.24
N VAL A 87 -1.98 19.28 -11.30
CA VAL A 87 -1.21 18.89 -10.10
C VAL A 87 -0.95 17.40 -10.15
N VAL A 88 0.31 16.99 -10.07
CA VAL A 88 0.69 15.58 -9.95
C VAL A 88 1.16 15.33 -8.53
N THR A 89 0.67 14.24 -7.94
CA THR A 89 0.97 13.85 -6.56
C THR A 89 1.13 12.32 -6.45
N GLY A 90 1.31 11.83 -5.24
CA GLY A 90 1.41 10.40 -4.95
C GLY A 90 2.83 9.88 -4.89
N CYS A 91 2.94 8.55 -4.95
CA CYS A 91 4.23 7.86 -4.80
C CYS A 91 5.30 8.29 -5.82
N LEU A 92 4.91 8.71 -7.02
CA LEU A 92 5.84 9.18 -8.03
C LEU A 92 6.58 10.45 -7.59
N ILE A 93 5.84 11.40 -7.04
CA ILE A 93 6.41 12.66 -6.56
C ILE A 93 7.24 12.44 -5.31
N GLY A 94 6.77 11.62 -4.38
CA GLY A 94 7.55 11.23 -3.21
C GLY A 94 8.89 10.59 -3.57
N ALA A 95 8.91 9.65 -4.52
CA ALA A 95 10.14 9.04 -5.02
C ALA A 95 11.06 10.06 -5.69
N ALA A 96 10.51 10.91 -6.55
CA ALA A 96 11.29 11.93 -7.23
C ALA A 96 11.96 12.93 -6.27
N SER A 97 11.30 13.22 -5.16
CA SER A 97 11.82 14.13 -4.12
C SER A 97 12.90 13.50 -3.25
N ARG A 98 12.86 12.18 -3.01
CA ARG A 98 13.73 11.50 -2.05
C ARG A 98 14.81 10.62 -2.68
N VAL A 99 14.67 10.22 -3.95
CA VAL A 99 15.74 9.46 -4.62
C VAL A 99 16.98 10.34 -4.75
N PRO A 100 18.15 9.89 -4.24
CA PRO A 100 19.36 10.68 -4.25
C PRO A 100 19.78 11.17 -5.64
N GLY A 101 20.42 12.34 -5.69
CA GLY A 101 20.96 12.93 -6.92
C GLY A 101 19.94 13.73 -7.75
N GLY A 102 18.66 13.74 -7.38
CA GLY A 102 17.63 14.60 -8.01
C GLY A 102 17.37 14.36 -9.49
N LYS A 103 17.97 13.32 -10.12
CA LYS A 103 17.81 13.01 -11.54
C LYS A 103 16.35 12.73 -11.91
N MET A 104 15.62 12.03 -11.04
CA MET A 104 14.22 11.70 -11.26
C MET A 104 13.35 12.97 -11.29
N MET A 105 13.55 13.89 -10.33
CA MET A 105 12.82 15.16 -10.30
C MET A 105 13.16 16.04 -11.53
N LYS A 106 14.44 16.10 -11.93
CA LYS A 106 14.85 16.82 -13.15
C LYS A 106 14.16 16.25 -14.39
N SER A 107 14.10 14.92 -14.52
CA SER A 107 13.42 14.25 -15.63
C SER A 107 11.92 14.53 -15.63
N LEU A 108 11.26 14.52 -14.46
CA LEU A 108 9.84 14.85 -14.37
C LEU A 108 9.56 16.30 -14.78
N ARG A 109 10.34 17.27 -14.30
CA ARG A 109 10.22 18.69 -14.67
C ARG A 109 10.43 18.92 -16.16
N ALA A 110 11.38 18.21 -16.78
CA ALA A 110 11.61 18.28 -18.22
C ALA A 110 10.44 17.72 -19.04
N ARG A 111 9.80 16.62 -18.56
CA ARG A 111 8.65 16.00 -19.24
C ARG A 111 7.32 16.72 -18.96
N LEU A 112 7.22 17.41 -17.83
CA LEU A 112 6.02 18.07 -17.31
C LEU A 112 6.36 19.50 -16.85
N PRO A 113 6.76 20.43 -17.76
CA PRO A 113 7.24 21.75 -17.37
C PRO A 113 6.16 22.61 -16.70
N ASP A 114 4.89 22.46 -17.13
CA ASP A 114 3.75 23.29 -16.71
C ASP A 114 2.87 22.57 -15.68
N VAL A 115 3.45 21.64 -14.91
CA VAL A 115 2.73 20.84 -13.93
C VAL A 115 3.24 21.14 -12.53
N GLU A 116 2.35 21.35 -11.62
CA GLU A 116 2.61 21.48 -10.19
C GLU A 116 2.83 20.09 -9.56
N PHE A 117 3.80 19.99 -8.66
CA PHE A 117 4.07 18.75 -7.91
C PHE A 117 3.71 18.94 -6.44
N LEU A 118 2.76 18.15 -5.94
CA LEU A 118 2.30 18.17 -4.56
C LEU A 118 2.81 16.93 -3.83
N PRO A 119 3.78 17.07 -2.89
CA PRO A 119 4.16 15.98 -2.00
C PRO A 119 3.01 15.56 -1.09
N LEU A 120 2.84 14.25 -0.87
CA LEU A 120 1.78 13.73 0.01
C LEU A 120 1.93 14.17 1.47
N GLU A 121 3.13 14.50 1.90
CA GLU A 121 3.41 15.02 3.24
C GLU A 121 2.73 16.36 3.51
N GLU A 122 2.48 17.16 2.49
CA GLU A 122 1.76 18.43 2.60
C GLU A 122 0.25 18.23 2.83
N VAL A 123 -0.28 17.07 2.44
CA VAL A 123 -1.67 16.69 2.70
C VAL A 123 -1.79 16.05 4.09
N GLY A 124 -0.86 15.18 4.45
CA GLY A 124 -0.81 14.52 5.76
C GLY A 124 -2.04 13.67 6.08
N PHE A 125 -2.28 13.47 7.38
CA PHE A 125 -3.45 12.77 7.92
C PHE A 125 -4.44 13.71 8.63
N GLU A 126 -4.20 15.01 8.61
CA GLU A 126 -4.99 16.02 9.33
C GLU A 126 -6.38 16.22 8.74
N TYR A 127 -6.55 15.89 7.47
CA TYR A 127 -7.83 16.06 6.78
C TYR A 127 -8.67 14.79 6.90
N ALA A 128 -9.92 14.95 7.38
CA ALA A 128 -10.89 13.86 7.39
C ALA A 128 -11.18 13.42 5.94
N PRO A 129 -11.12 12.10 5.62
CA PRO A 129 -11.26 11.64 4.24
C PRO A 129 -12.68 11.88 3.69
N LYS A 130 -12.77 12.30 2.44
CA LYS A 130 -14.02 12.32 1.67
C LYS A 130 -14.26 10.95 1.06
N ARG A 131 -15.02 10.12 1.75
CA ARG A 131 -15.26 8.73 1.37
C ARG A 131 -15.97 8.61 0.03
N THR A 132 -15.45 7.76 -0.84
CA THR A 132 -16.05 7.40 -2.14
C THR A 132 -17.04 6.25 -1.99
N SER A 133 -16.85 5.39 -0.98
CA SER A 133 -17.79 4.35 -0.57
C SER A 133 -18.20 4.58 0.88
N GLN A 134 -19.47 4.38 1.18
CA GLN A 134 -19.97 4.42 2.56
C GLN A 134 -19.87 3.05 3.24
N ARG A 135 -20.08 1.95 2.49
CA ARG A 135 -20.14 0.60 3.08
C ARG A 135 -18.78 -0.01 3.36
N SER A 136 -17.82 0.17 2.46
CA SER A 136 -16.46 -0.38 2.61
C SER A 136 -15.46 0.77 2.62
N VAL A 137 -14.65 0.88 3.68
CA VAL A 137 -13.72 1.98 3.88
C VAL A 137 -12.30 1.50 4.05
N SER A 138 -11.37 2.21 3.44
CA SER A 138 -9.93 1.99 3.58
C SER A 138 -9.35 3.00 4.56
N ILE A 139 -8.72 2.52 5.62
CA ILE A 139 -8.16 3.36 6.69
C ILE A 139 -6.65 3.16 6.76
N PRO A 140 -5.84 4.12 6.29
CA PRO A 140 -4.40 4.10 6.51
C PRO A 140 -4.07 4.19 8.00
N ILE A 141 -3.32 3.20 8.50
CA ILE A 141 -2.84 3.16 9.88
C ILE A 141 -1.40 3.68 10.01
N SER A 142 -0.64 3.58 8.91
CA SER A 142 0.73 4.07 8.82
C SER A 142 1.06 4.52 7.40
N ASN A 143 2.15 5.25 7.23
CA ASN A 143 2.72 5.61 5.94
C ASN A 143 4.25 5.40 5.98
N GLY A 144 4.83 4.94 4.85
CA GLY A 144 6.25 4.63 4.77
C GLY A 144 6.62 3.24 5.26
N CYS A 145 7.88 2.84 5.08
CA CYS A 145 8.37 1.51 5.44
C CYS A 145 9.87 1.51 5.73
N ASN A 146 10.29 0.81 6.78
CA ASN A 146 11.68 0.71 7.21
C ASN A 146 12.34 -0.64 6.82
N ASN A 147 11.70 -1.49 6.01
CA ASN A 147 12.21 -2.83 5.69
C ASN A 147 13.35 -2.84 4.66
N PHE A 148 13.48 -1.83 3.82
CA PHE A 148 14.57 -1.68 2.84
C PHE A 148 14.83 -2.92 1.97
N CYS A 149 13.78 -3.65 1.56
CA CYS A 149 13.92 -4.73 0.58
C CYS A 149 14.64 -4.20 -0.67
N SER A 150 15.60 -4.96 -1.20
CA SER A 150 16.53 -4.48 -2.23
C SER A 150 15.88 -4.01 -3.54
N TYR A 151 14.68 -4.54 -3.85
CA TYR A 151 13.88 -4.17 -5.02
C TYR A 151 12.90 -3.02 -4.77
N CYS A 152 12.67 -2.62 -3.51
CA CYS A 152 11.50 -1.84 -3.14
C CYS A 152 11.74 -0.34 -3.13
N ILE A 153 10.93 0.40 -3.89
CA ILE A 153 11.00 1.86 -3.95
C ILE A 153 10.19 2.55 -2.83
N VAL A 154 9.42 1.82 -2.04
CA VAL A 154 8.53 2.39 -1.01
C VAL A 154 9.24 3.30 -0.02
N PRO A 155 10.42 2.98 0.53
CA PRO A 155 11.14 3.89 1.43
C PRO A 155 11.47 5.24 0.79
N PHE A 156 11.65 5.27 -0.53
CA PHE A 156 11.87 6.52 -1.27
C PHE A 156 10.57 7.21 -1.65
N SER A 157 9.51 6.46 -1.93
CA SER A 157 8.25 7.04 -2.38
C SER A 157 7.35 7.54 -1.24
N ARG A 158 7.38 6.86 -0.08
CA ARG A 158 6.55 7.17 1.08
C ARG A 158 7.34 7.55 2.33
N GLY A 159 8.67 7.46 2.27
CA GLY A 159 9.55 7.83 3.37
C GLY A 159 9.65 6.78 4.47
N LYS A 160 10.18 7.22 5.62
CA LYS A 160 10.25 6.41 6.84
C LYS A 160 8.84 6.08 7.35
N GLU A 161 8.73 4.93 7.98
CA GLU A 161 7.48 4.50 8.62
C GLU A 161 7.05 5.50 9.71
N ARG A 162 5.79 5.92 9.61
CA ARG A 162 5.10 6.77 10.58
C ARG A 162 3.72 6.22 10.83
N SER A 163 3.50 5.75 12.04
CA SER A 163 2.21 5.26 12.51
C SER A 163 1.31 6.43 12.89
N ARG A 164 0.03 6.31 12.61
CA ARG A 164 -0.98 7.23 13.13
C ARG A 164 -1.27 6.92 14.60
N PRO A 165 -1.60 7.91 15.42
CA PRO A 165 -2.04 7.68 16.79
C PRO A 165 -3.22 6.70 16.85
N PHE A 166 -3.18 5.75 17.79
CA PHE A 166 -4.18 4.70 17.93
C PHE A 166 -5.61 5.25 18.03
N GLY A 167 -5.81 6.27 18.89
CA GLY A 167 -7.11 6.90 19.08
C GLY A 167 -7.65 7.60 17.82
N GLU A 168 -6.77 8.21 17.01
CA GLU A 168 -7.20 8.85 15.75
C GLU A 168 -7.74 7.82 14.74
N ILE A 169 -7.13 6.63 14.69
CA ILE A 169 -7.61 5.56 13.82
C ILE A 169 -9.00 5.09 14.30
N LEU A 170 -9.18 4.86 15.60
CA LEU A 170 -10.48 4.45 16.14
C LEU A 170 -11.56 5.52 15.93
N ASN A 171 -11.22 6.80 16.11
CA ASN A 171 -12.14 7.89 15.83
C ASN A 171 -12.57 7.92 14.35
N GLU A 172 -11.63 7.64 13.43
CA GLU A 172 -11.94 7.54 12.00
C GLU A 172 -12.82 6.32 11.69
N VAL A 173 -12.57 5.16 12.33
CA VAL A 173 -13.44 3.98 12.23
C VAL A 173 -14.83 4.30 12.72
N GLU A 174 -14.94 4.87 13.91
CA GLU A 174 -16.23 5.23 14.51
C GLU A 174 -17.02 6.21 13.61
N ALA A 175 -16.37 7.24 13.09
CA ALA A 175 -17.00 8.18 12.17
C ALA A 175 -17.46 7.48 10.87
N ALA A 176 -16.68 6.53 10.35
CA ALA A 176 -17.07 5.76 9.18
C ALA A 176 -18.29 4.85 9.46
N VAL A 177 -18.28 4.16 10.60
CA VAL A 177 -19.39 3.29 11.04
C VAL A 177 -20.67 4.09 11.25
N ARG A 178 -20.62 5.26 11.90
CA ARG A 178 -21.78 6.17 12.01
C ARG A 178 -22.36 6.58 10.66
N ASN A 179 -21.54 6.59 9.62
CA ASN A 179 -21.94 6.88 8.24
C ASN A 179 -22.27 5.62 7.42
N GLY A 180 -22.44 4.46 8.07
CA GLY A 180 -22.91 3.22 7.45
C GLY A 180 -21.80 2.29 6.95
N ALA A 181 -20.54 2.46 7.39
CA ALA A 181 -19.49 1.52 7.04
C ALA A 181 -19.66 0.20 7.80
N GLU A 182 -19.66 -0.91 7.06
CA GLU A 182 -19.71 -2.28 7.58
C GLU A 182 -18.40 -3.03 7.38
N GLU A 183 -17.56 -2.54 6.46
CA GLU A 183 -16.28 -3.17 6.10
C GLU A 183 -15.15 -2.18 6.27
N VAL A 184 -14.12 -2.56 7.04
CA VAL A 184 -12.94 -1.75 7.30
C VAL A 184 -11.70 -2.48 6.80
N MET A 185 -10.94 -1.83 5.93
CA MET A 185 -9.63 -2.32 5.48
C MET A 185 -8.53 -1.45 6.08
N LEU A 186 -7.67 -2.04 6.89
CA LEU A 186 -6.50 -1.37 7.46
C LEU A 186 -5.35 -1.38 6.45
N LEU A 187 -4.84 -0.19 6.12
CA LEU A 187 -3.80 -0.01 5.12
C LEU A 187 -2.48 0.46 5.74
N GLY A 188 -1.38 -0.10 5.23
CA GLY A 188 -0.02 0.32 5.52
C GLY A 188 0.93 -0.23 4.47
N GLN A 189 2.22 0.02 4.62
CA GLN A 189 3.28 -0.59 3.81
C GLN A 189 3.96 -1.75 4.54
N ASN A 190 3.80 -1.81 5.85
CA ASN A 190 4.00 -2.94 6.74
C ASN A 190 3.06 -2.79 7.93
N VAL A 191 1.88 -3.38 7.89
CA VAL A 191 0.89 -3.20 8.97
C VAL A 191 1.32 -3.88 10.27
N ASN A 192 2.11 -4.94 10.20
CA ASN A 192 2.54 -5.72 11.35
C ASN A 192 3.48 -4.93 12.30
N SER A 193 4.19 -3.92 11.80
CA SER A 193 5.05 -3.03 12.59
C SER A 193 4.33 -1.80 13.17
N TYR A 194 3.01 -1.69 12.95
CA TYR A 194 2.24 -0.52 13.40
C TYR A 194 2.50 -0.19 14.87
N GLY A 195 2.78 1.07 15.14
CA GLY A 195 3.02 1.60 16.47
C GLY A 195 4.48 1.52 16.93
N ALA A 196 5.39 0.85 16.18
CA ALA A 196 6.79 0.73 16.57
C ALA A 196 7.45 2.09 16.80
N ASP A 197 7.26 3.04 15.89
CA ASP A 197 7.81 4.39 15.98
C ASP A 197 7.20 5.20 17.13
N LEU A 198 5.90 5.03 17.41
CA LEU A 198 5.21 5.67 18.54
C LEU A 198 5.74 5.18 19.89
N LEU A 199 6.02 3.89 19.96
CA LEU A 199 6.50 3.24 21.17
C LEU A 199 7.99 3.56 21.42
N LEU A 200 8.83 3.46 20.40
CA LEU A 200 10.26 3.77 20.51
C LEU A 200 10.54 5.23 20.91
N GLN A 201 9.65 6.15 20.57
CA GLN A 201 9.75 7.56 20.99
C GLN A 201 9.28 7.80 22.43
N LYS A 202 8.33 6.98 22.95
CA LYS A 202 7.68 7.19 24.25
C LYS A 202 8.18 6.28 25.36
N LEU A 203 8.68 5.10 24.99
CA LEU A 203 9.03 4.03 25.92
C LEU A 203 10.45 4.11 26.48
N GLY A 204 11.05 5.28 26.63
CA GLY A 204 12.38 5.40 27.26
C GLY A 204 12.55 4.57 28.54
N GLU A 205 11.47 4.26 29.32
CA GLU A 205 11.48 3.41 30.52
C GLU A 205 10.12 2.73 30.85
N LYS A 206 9.06 2.93 30.05
CA LYS A 206 7.74 2.33 30.35
C LYS A 206 7.51 1.08 29.49
N GLU A 207 7.38 -0.07 30.15
CA GLU A 207 7.09 -1.36 29.51
C GLU A 207 5.66 -1.48 28.95
N GLU A 208 4.76 -0.54 29.26
CA GLU A 208 3.34 -0.63 28.97
C GLU A 208 2.83 0.58 28.16
N TYR A 209 1.87 0.31 27.30
CA TYR A 209 1.14 1.30 26.51
C TYR A 209 -0.33 1.33 26.96
N VAL A 210 -0.84 2.54 27.24
CA VAL A 210 -2.26 2.73 27.59
C VAL A 210 -3.07 2.93 26.34
N LEU A 211 -3.99 2.00 26.06
CA LEU A 211 -4.94 2.08 24.96
C LEU A 211 -5.99 3.18 25.23
N PRO A 212 -6.68 3.68 24.19
CA PRO A 212 -7.73 4.69 24.37
C PRO A 212 -8.89 4.27 25.27
N ASP A 213 -9.13 2.98 25.43
CA ASP A 213 -10.14 2.41 26.34
C ASP A 213 -9.68 2.31 27.81
N GLY A 214 -8.46 2.77 28.11
CA GLY A 214 -7.85 2.77 29.45
C GLY A 214 -7.11 1.49 29.82
N ARG A 215 -7.15 0.44 28.99
CA ARG A 215 -6.37 -0.78 29.23
C ARG A 215 -4.87 -0.51 29.08
N SER A 216 -4.09 -0.97 30.03
CA SER A 216 -2.63 -1.00 29.91
C SER A 216 -2.20 -2.33 29.30
N VAL A 217 -1.43 -2.26 28.21
CA VAL A 217 -0.99 -3.43 27.46
C VAL A 217 0.53 -3.43 27.26
N LYS A 218 1.13 -4.61 27.29
CA LYS A 218 2.51 -4.79 26.87
C LYS A 218 2.56 -4.86 25.35
N PRO A 219 3.38 -4.03 24.67
CA PRO A 219 3.56 -4.15 23.24
C PRO A 219 4.03 -5.54 22.83
N VAL A 220 3.48 -6.04 21.74
CA VAL A 220 3.93 -7.32 21.18
C VAL A 220 5.29 -7.12 20.53
N MET A 221 6.25 -7.98 20.85
CA MET A 221 7.61 -7.89 20.31
C MET A 221 7.73 -8.77 19.06
N VAL A 222 7.83 -8.16 17.90
CA VAL A 222 8.01 -8.88 16.63
C VAL A 222 9.47 -8.87 16.18
N LYS A 223 9.87 -9.93 15.46
CA LYS A 223 11.20 -10.04 14.86
C LYS A 223 11.26 -9.08 13.66
N HIS A 224 12.25 -8.20 13.63
CA HIS A 224 12.43 -7.25 12.53
C HIS A 224 13.85 -7.35 11.99
N LEU A 225 13.98 -7.51 10.67
CA LEU A 225 15.26 -7.68 9.98
C LEU A 225 16.17 -8.73 10.64
N SER A 226 15.61 -9.84 11.14
CA SER A 226 16.27 -10.96 11.84
C SER A 226 17.12 -10.61 13.07
N ARG A 227 17.42 -9.35 13.31
CA ARG A 227 18.41 -8.91 14.32
C ARG A 227 17.81 -8.10 15.45
N HIS A 228 16.68 -7.46 15.20
CA HIS A 228 16.05 -6.57 16.16
C HIS A 228 14.66 -7.08 16.50
N ARG A 229 14.28 -6.92 17.75
CA ARG A 229 12.88 -7.00 18.16
C ARG A 229 12.35 -5.59 18.24
N ILE A 230 11.23 -5.34 17.55
CA ILE A 230 10.52 -4.08 17.61
C ILE A 230 9.15 -4.30 18.25
N PRO A 231 8.68 -3.34 19.04
CA PRO A 231 7.34 -3.40 19.60
C PRO A 231 6.30 -3.13 18.52
N THR A 232 5.13 -3.77 18.60
CA THR A 232 3.98 -3.44 17.75
C THR A 232 2.69 -3.37 18.58
N LEU A 233 1.76 -2.55 18.10
CA LEU A 233 0.39 -2.43 18.61
C LEU A 233 -0.64 -3.02 17.64
N PHE A 234 -0.21 -3.60 16.53
CA PHE A 234 -1.13 -4.04 15.47
C PHE A 234 -2.16 -5.08 15.95
N PRO A 235 -1.80 -6.12 16.74
CA PRO A 235 -2.78 -7.06 17.25
C PRO A 235 -3.89 -6.37 18.07
N TYR A 236 -3.54 -5.39 18.90
CA TYR A 236 -4.51 -4.63 19.69
C TYR A 236 -5.36 -3.70 18.83
N LEU A 237 -4.78 -3.12 17.77
CA LEU A 237 -5.52 -2.24 16.87
C LEU A 237 -6.58 -3.01 16.09
N ILE A 238 -6.21 -4.13 15.48
CA ILE A 238 -7.16 -4.94 14.70
C ILE A 238 -8.25 -5.54 15.61
N GLU A 239 -7.91 -5.94 16.85
CA GLU A 239 -8.87 -6.36 17.85
C GLU A 239 -9.87 -5.23 18.16
N ALA A 240 -9.38 -4.03 18.47
CA ALA A 240 -10.24 -2.89 18.78
C ALA A 240 -11.19 -2.54 17.62
N VAL A 241 -10.71 -2.62 16.37
CA VAL A 241 -11.55 -2.41 15.18
C VAL A 241 -12.58 -3.53 15.01
N ALA A 242 -12.20 -4.79 15.27
CA ALA A 242 -13.12 -5.93 15.19
C ALA A 242 -14.23 -5.90 16.26
N MET A 243 -14.02 -5.19 17.35
CA MET A 243 -15.00 -5.04 18.43
C MET A 243 -16.09 -4.00 18.16
N PHE A 244 -16.00 -3.18 17.09
CA PHE A 244 -17.11 -2.28 16.73
C PHE A 244 -18.33 -3.11 16.29
N PRO A 245 -19.50 -2.92 16.93
CA PRO A 245 -20.68 -3.80 16.72
C PRO A 245 -21.16 -3.87 15.28
N ASP A 246 -21.07 -2.74 14.54
CA ASP A 246 -21.56 -2.65 13.17
C ASP A 246 -20.50 -3.00 12.12
N VAL A 247 -19.27 -3.31 12.54
CA VAL A 247 -18.20 -3.76 11.63
C VAL A 247 -18.34 -5.26 11.39
N ARG A 248 -18.83 -5.61 10.21
CA ARG A 248 -19.04 -6.99 9.78
C ARG A 248 -17.79 -7.64 9.21
N LYS A 249 -16.87 -6.81 8.69
CA LYS A 249 -15.63 -7.30 8.11
C LYS A 249 -14.47 -6.36 8.39
N VAL A 250 -13.38 -6.92 8.94
CA VAL A 250 -12.09 -6.25 9.08
C VAL A 250 -11.07 -6.98 8.21
N SER A 251 -10.38 -6.25 7.35
CA SER A 251 -9.30 -6.79 6.53
C SER A 251 -8.04 -5.93 6.65
N PHE A 252 -6.91 -6.45 6.26
CA PHE A 252 -5.65 -5.74 6.26
C PHE A 252 -4.74 -6.23 5.12
N ILE A 253 -3.84 -5.38 4.65
CA ILE A 253 -2.91 -5.72 3.58
C ILE A 253 -1.49 -5.29 3.94
N SER A 254 -0.50 -5.83 3.19
CA SER A 254 0.93 -5.52 3.35
C SER A 254 1.53 -6.06 4.64
N SER A 255 1.19 -7.30 5.00
CA SER A 255 1.87 -8.04 6.06
C SER A 255 3.26 -8.51 5.62
N ASN A 256 4.17 -8.61 6.57
CA ASN A 256 5.45 -9.27 6.36
C ASN A 256 5.53 -10.58 7.16
N PRO A 257 6.06 -11.65 6.58
CA PRO A 257 6.12 -12.95 7.24
C PRO A 257 6.90 -12.93 8.57
N TRP A 258 7.99 -12.18 8.65
CA TRP A 258 8.81 -12.13 9.88
C TRP A 258 8.18 -11.33 11.03
N ASP A 259 7.24 -10.41 10.74
CA ASP A 259 6.57 -9.58 11.73
C ASP A 259 5.18 -10.14 12.10
N PHE A 260 4.80 -11.30 11.58
CA PHE A 260 3.49 -11.91 11.84
C PHE A 260 3.53 -12.66 13.17
N SER A 261 2.99 -12.05 14.22
CA SER A 261 3.10 -12.56 15.59
C SER A 261 2.04 -13.60 15.94
N GLU A 262 2.30 -14.37 16.99
CA GLU A 262 1.36 -15.35 17.55
C GLU A 262 0.09 -14.67 18.05
N GLU A 263 0.24 -13.50 18.69
CA GLU A 263 -0.88 -12.70 19.19
C GLU A 263 -1.78 -12.22 18.06
N LEU A 264 -1.22 -11.91 16.89
CA LEU A 264 -2.01 -11.57 15.71
C LEU A 264 -2.82 -12.77 15.21
N ILE A 265 -2.22 -13.96 15.20
CA ILE A 265 -2.91 -15.20 14.84
C ILE A 265 -4.07 -15.47 15.81
N ASP A 266 -3.82 -15.30 17.11
CA ASP A 266 -4.84 -15.51 18.15
C ASP A 266 -6.01 -14.52 18.01
N VAL A 267 -5.74 -13.26 17.71
CA VAL A 267 -6.77 -12.25 17.43
C VAL A 267 -7.57 -12.61 16.20
N ILE A 268 -6.91 -13.04 15.10
CA ILE A 268 -7.60 -13.48 13.89
C ILE A 268 -8.49 -14.69 14.20
N ALA A 269 -8.02 -15.66 14.97
CA ALA A 269 -8.81 -16.83 15.36
C ALA A 269 -10.03 -16.47 16.23
N LYS A 270 -9.85 -15.52 17.14
CA LYS A 270 -10.87 -15.09 18.11
C LYS A 270 -12.04 -14.35 17.50
N TYR A 271 -11.79 -13.49 16.51
CA TYR A 271 -12.81 -12.60 15.92
C TYR A 271 -13.24 -13.07 14.54
N PRO A 272 -14.44 -13.63 14.37
CA PRO A 272 -14.91 -14.19 13.09
C PRO A 272 -15.14 -13.14 12.00
N ASN A 273 -15.28 -11.88 12.37
CA ASN A 273 -15.39 -10.76 11.42
C ASN A 273 -14.04 -10.25 10.88
N ILE A 274 -12.91 -10.79 11.34
CA ILE A 274 -11.62 -10.57 10.68
C ILE A 274 -11.53 -11.50 9.46
N ASP A 275 -11.21 -10.91 8.31
CA ASP A 275 -11.14 -11.63 7.03
C ASP A 275 -10.14 -12.79 7.09
N ARG A 276 -10.57 -13.96 6.66
CA ARG A 276 -9.72 -15.16 6.57
C ARG A 276 -8.85 -15.18 5.31
N LEU A 277 -9.05 -14.24 4.39
CA LEU A 277 -8.18 -14.05 3.23
C LEU A 277 -7.00 -13.17 3.62
N ILE A 278 -5.90 -13.80 3.97
CA ILE A 278 -4.69 -13.13 4.46
C ILE A 278 -3.73 -12.87 3.30
N HIS A 279 -3.39 -11.58 3.09
CA HIS A 279 -2.35 -11.22 2.13
C HIS A 279 -0.97 -11.29 2.79
N LEU A 280 -0.17 -12.29 2.41
CA LEU A 280 1.14 -12.57 3.00
C LEU A 280 2.22 -12.75 1.89
N PRO A 281 2.86 -11.65 1.46
CA PRO A 281 3.80 -11.66 0.35
C PRO A 281 5.05 -12.51 0.61
N VAL A 282 5.22 -13.60 -0.13
CA VAL A 282 6.42 -14.47 -0.08
C VAL A 282 7.58 -13.91 -0.90
N GLN A 283 7.29 -13.20 -1.98
CA GLN A 283 8.20 -12.58 -2.95
C GLN A 283 9.00 -13.60 -3.79
N ALA A 284 9.63 -14.61 -3.21
CA ALA A 284 10.31 -15.72 -3.86
C ALA A 284 10.28 -16.97 -2.96
N GLY A 285 10.46 -18.14 -3.52
CA GLY A 285 10.51 -19.40 -2.77
C GLY A 285 11.93 -19.87 -2.44
N SER A 286 12.96 -19.26 -3.02
CA SER A 286 14.36 -19.65 -2.79
C SER A 286 15.02 -18.77 -1.72
N ASP A 287 15.69 -19.38 -0.75
CA ASP A 287 16.39 -18.68 0.33
C ASP A 287 17.50 -17.77 -0.19
N SER A 288 18.20 -18.18 -1.26
CA SER A 288 19.24 -17.37 -1.88
C SER A 288 18.65 -16.12 -2.57
N VAL A 289 17.49 -16.23 -3.25
CA VAL A 289 16.76 -15.09 -3.81
C VAL A 289 16.23 -14.19 -2.71
N LEU A 290 15.60 -14.75 -1.67
CA LEU A 290 15.12 -14.00 -0.50
C LEU A 290 16.25 -13.21 0.17
N LYS A 291 17.42 -13.80 0.33
CA LYS A 291 18.61 -13.12 0.87
C LYS A 291 19.06 -11.95 -0.02
N ARG A 292 19.12 -12.14 -1.36
CA ARG A 292 19.41 -11.05 -2.30
C ARG A 292 18.36 -9.96 -2.28
N MET A 293 17.08 -10.33 -2.07
CA MET A 293 15.97 -9.40 -1.90
C MET A 293 15.98 -8.66 -0.56
N ASN A 294 16.93 -8.93 0.32
CA ASN A 294 16.98 -8.42 1.70
C ASN A 294 15.72 -8.81 2.50
N ARG A 295 15.26 -10.06 2.31
CA ARG A 295 14.14 -10.66 3.03
C ARG A 295 14.70 -11.58 4.13
N TRP A 296 14.22 -11.40 5.36
CA TRP A 296 14.82 -11.96 6.57
C TRP A 296 14.07 -13.18 7.10
N TYR A 297 13.66 -14.06 6.20
CA TYR A 297 13.09 -15.37 6.50
C TYR A 297 13.53 -16.37 5.42
N THR A 298 13.43 -17.64 5.75
CA THR A 298 13.66 -18.76 4.85
C THR A 298 12.34 -19.31 4.30
N GLN A 299 12.44 -20.14 3.27
CA GLN A 299 11.31 -20.91 2.75
C GLN A 299 10.63 -21.72 3.87
N GLU A 300 11.44 -22.40 4.70
CA GLU A 300 10.98 -23.21 5.82
C GLU A 300 10.22 -22.36 6.86
N GLU A 301 10.79 -21.22 7.27
CA GLU A 301 10.12 -20.29 8.21
C GLU A 301 8.78 -19.77 7.67
N TYR A 302 8.70 -19.49 6.37
CA TYR A 302 7.47 -19.07 5.72
C TYR A 302 6.41 -20.16 5.71
N LEU A 303 6.78 -21.39 5.30
CA LEU A 303 5.87 -22.53 5.31
C LEU A 303 5.41 -22.91 6.72
N ALA A 304 6.31 -22.85 7.70
CA ALA A 304 5.97 -23.04 9.11
C ALA A 304 4.98 -21.97 9.63
N LEU A 305 5.11 -20.71 9.20
CA LEU A 305 4.14 -19.67 9.53
C LEU A 305 2.75 -19.98 8.94
N ILE A 306 2.69 -20.37 7.66
CA ILE A 306 1.43 -20.78 7.00
C ILE A 306 0.76 -21.90 7.79
N GLU A 307 1.51 -22.91 8.21
CA GLU A 307 0.99 -24.05 8.97
C GLU A 307 0.48 -23.63 10.36
N ARG A 308 1.20 -22.76 11.08
CA ARG A 308 0.75 -22.21 12.35
C ARG A 308 -0.55 -21.43 12.22
N ILE A 309 -0.69 -20.62 11.14
CA ILE A 309 -1.93 -19.88 10.89
C ILE A 309 -3.07 -20.87 10.61
N ARG A 310 -2.86 -21.86 9.72
CA ARG A 310 -3.89 -22.86 9.39
C ARG A 310 -4.33 -23.70 10.59
N THR A 311 -3.41 -24.02 11.49
CA THR A 311 -3.73 -24.77 12.71
C THR A 311 -4.68 -24.02 13.62
N ARG A 312 -4.56 -22.69 13.75
CA ARG A 312 -5.41 -21.86 14.60
C ARG A 312 -6.61 -21.26 13.87
N VAL A 313 -6.49 -21.08 12.57
CA VAL A 313 -7.49 -20.50 11.67
C VAL A 313 -7.66 -21.46 10.50
N PRO A 314 -8.41 -22.58 10.65
CA PRO A 314 -8.47 -23.65 9.65
C PRO A 314 -9.04 -23.22 8.29
N ASP A 315 -9.86 -22.18 8.26
CA ASP A 315 -10.44 -21.56 7.07
C ASP A 315 -9.59 -20.44 6.45
N ALA A 316 -8.36 -20.24 6.94
CA ALA A 316 -7.44 -19.25 6.41
C ALA A 316 -7.05 -19.56 4.97
N ARG A 317 -7.22 -18.56 4.11
CA ARG A 317 -6.82 -18.56 2.71
C ARG A 317 -5.74 -17.49 2.51
N PHE A 318 -4.87 -17.71 1.54
CA PHE A 318 -3.71 -16.85 1.36
C PHE A 318 -3.66 -16.25 -0.03
N THR A 319 -3.34 -14.96 -0.09
CA THR A 319 -2.88 -14.30 -1.31
C THR A 319 -1.44 -13.84 -1.11
N THR A 320 -0.68 -13.69 -2.20
CA THR A 320 0.74 -13.35 -2.13
C THR A 320 1.17 -12.45 -3.28
N ASP A 321 2.32 -11.79 -3.10
CA ASP A 321 3.09 -11.18 -4.19
C ASP A 321 4.32 -12.05 -4.47
N ILE A 322 4.67 -12.22 -5.75
CA ILE A 322 5.87 -12.93 -6.21
C ILE A 322 6.55 -12.11 -7.30
N ILE A 323 7.87 -11.99 -7.20
CA ILE A 323 8.72 -11.35 -8.21
C ILE A 323 9.56 -12.43 -8.87
N VAL A 324 9.37 -12.64 -10.17
CA VAL A 324 10.15 -13.58 -10.98
C VAL A 324 11.25 -12.87 -11.74
N GLY A 325 12.35 -13.55 -12.01
CA GLY A 325 13.48 -13.01 -12.74
C GLY A 325 14.21 -11.91 -11.96
N PHE A 326 14.31 -12.06 -10.65
CA PHE A 326 15.15 -11.18 -9.84
C PHE A 326 16.64 -11.39 -10.21
N SER A 327 17.48 -10.39 -9.92
CA SER A 327 18.92 -10.42 -10.25
C SER A 327 19.57 -11.77 -9.87
N GLY A 328 20.16 -12.43 -10.85
CA GLY A 328 20.82 -13.72 -10.71
C GLY A 328 19.90 -14.90 -10.43
N GLU A 329 18.58 -14.78 -10.58
CA GLU A 329 17.66 -15.89 -10.35
C GLU A 329 17.87 -17.01 -11.37
N THR A 330 18.34 -18.16 -10.91
CA THR A 330 18.52 -19.37 -11.71
C THR A 330 17.21 -20.13 -11.91
N GLU A 331 17.20 -21.11 -12.83
CA GLU A 331 16.05 -21.98 -13.02
C GLU A 331 15.74 -22.81 -11.77
N ALA A 332 16.75 -23.33 -11.11
CA ALA A 332 16.59 -24.10 -9.87
C ALA A 332 15.92 -23.26 -8.76
N GLU A 333 16.30 -21.99 -8.62
CA GLU A 333 15.69 -21.08 -7.67
C GLU A 333 14.23 -20.71 -8.04
N PHE A 334 13.93 -20.64 -9.32
CA PHE A 334 12.55 -20.47 -9.79
C PHE A 334 11.69 -21.71 -9.49
N GLU A 335 12.23 -22.92 -9.66
CA GLU A 335 11.54 -24.17 -9.29
C GLU A 335 11.21 -24.22 -7.78
N GLU A 336 12.09 -23.71 -6.91
CA GLU A 336 11.78 -23.56 -5.48
C GLU A 336 10.59 -22.63 -5.25
N THR A 337 10.43 -21.57 -6.03
CA THR A 337 9.27 -20.68 -5.97
C THR A 337 7.97 -21.38 -6.39
N LYS A 338 8.02 -22.21 -7.44
CA LYS A 338 6.89 -23.04 -7.87
C LYS A 338 6.52 -24.08 -6.80
N LYS A 339 7.52 -24.67 -6.14
CA LYS A 339 7.30 -25.60 -5.02
C LYS A 339 6.55 -24.94 -3.87
N VAL A 340 6.92 -23.72 -3.45
CA VAL A 340 6.21 -22.97 -2.42
C VAL A 340 4.77 -22.70 -2.85
N ALA A 341 4.54 -22.27 -4.09
CA ALA A 341 3.20 -22.03 -4.60
C ALA A 341 2.34 -23.30 -4.55
N SER A 342 2.92 -24.46 -4.89
CA SER A 342 2.25 -25.76 -4.85
C SER A 342 1.90 -26.23 -3.43
N LEU A 343 2.78 -25.97 -2.47
CA LEU A 343 2.55 -26.34 -1.06
C LEU A 343 1.52 -25.44 -0.38
N VAL A 344 1.61 -24.13 -0.59
CA VAL A 344 0.70 -23.17 0.03
C VAL A 344 -0.67 -23.16 -0.63
N LYS A 345 -0.74 -23.38 -1.96
CA LYS A 345 -1.97 -23.31 -2.76
C LYS A 345 -2.65 -21.96 -2.57
N PHE A 346 -1.97 -20.89 -2.97
CA PHE A 346 -2.50 -19.54 -2.88
C PHE A 346 -3.82 -19.43 -3.64
N GLU A 347 -4.80 -18.73 -3.04
CA GLU A 347 -6.03 -18.37 -3.73
C GLU A 347 -5.75 -17.42 -4.90
N LYS A 348 -4.75 -16.55 -4.72
CA LYS A 348 -4.24 -15.66 -5.77
C LYS A 348 -2.79 -15.27 -5.52
N ALA A 349 -1.97 -15.30 -6.55
CA ALA A 349 -0.66 -14.67 -6.54
C ALA A 349 -0.66 -13.45 -7.49
N TYR A 350 -0.13 -12.33 -7.01
CA TYR A 350 0.17 -11.16 -7.84
C TYR A 350 1.62 -11.29 -8.31
N ILE A 351 1.78 -11.80 -9.51
CA ILE A 351 3.08 -12.11 -10.06
C ILE A 351 3.56 -10.90 -10.88
N ALA A 352 4.80 -10.47 -10.63
CA ALA A 352 5.47 -9.43 -11.36
C ALA A 352 6.84 -9.92 -11.81
N TRP A 353 7.30 -9.51 -13.00
CA TRP A 353 8.71 -9.65 -13.33
C TRP A 353 9.54 -8.53 -12.69
N TYR A 354 10.76 -8.86 -12.30
CA TYR A 354 11.68 -7.87 -11.75
C TYR A 354 11.94 -6.73 -12.75
N SER A 355 11.86 -5.52 -12.24
CA SER A 355 12.18 -4.29 -12.95
C SER A 355 12.89 -3.34 -11.98
N PRO A 356 14.18 -3.02 -12.21
CA PRO A 356 14.94 -2.15 -11.32
C PRO A 356 14.28 -0.79 -11.12
N ARG A 357 14.21 -0.33 -9.87
CA ARG A 357 13.57 0.96 -9.53
C ARG A 357 14.60 1.98 -9.07
N PRO A 358 14.47 3.25 -9.50
CA PRO A 358 15.42 4.30 -9.14
C PRO A 358 15.63 4.41 -7.62
N GLY A 359 16.88 4.48 -7.20
CA GLY A 359 17.26 4.63 -5.80
C GLY A 359 17.42 3.32 -5.02
N THR A 360 16.81 2.22 -5.46
CA THR A 360 16.88 0.92 -4.77
C THR A 360 18.28 0.32 -4.85
N VAL A 361 18.60 -0.55 -3.88
CA VAL A 361 19.85 -1.33 -3.84
C VAL A 361 19.93 -2.21 -5.10
N GLY A 362 18.83 -2.88 -5.46
CA GLY A 362 18.78 -3.72 -6.66
C GLY A 362 19.15 -2.98 -7.94
N MET A 363 18.79 -1.70 -8.10
CA MET A 363 19.18 -0.90 -9.27
C MET A 363 20.64 -0.42 -9.20
N LYS A 364 21.18 -0.22 -8.01
CA LYS A 364 22.51 0.36 -7.83
C LYS A 364 23.64 -0.67 -7.83
N GLU A 365 23.36 -1.86 -7.27
CA GLU A 365 24.36 -2.83 -6.86
C GLU A 365 24.17 -4.22 -7.48
N MET A 366 23.09 -4.42 -8.26
CA MET A 366 22.75 -5.70 -8.86
C MET A 366 22.47 -5.54 -10.35
N ASP A 367 22.94 -6.48 -11.16
CA ASP A 367 22.65 -6.52 -12.58
C ASP A 367 21.24 -7.07 -12.85
N ASP A 368 20.54 -6.50 -13.82
CA ASP A 368 19.31 -7.07 -14.35
C ASP A 368 19.63 -8.08 -15.45
N ASP A 369 20.19 -9.22 -15.04
CA ASP A 369 20.85 -10.23 -15.89
C ASP A 369 19.91 -11.35 -16.39
N VAL A 370 18.69 -11.47 -15.84
CA VAL A 370 17.70 -12.42 -16.35
C VAL A 370 17.03 -11.84 -17.59
N PRO A 371 17.13 -12.51 -18.76
CA PRO A 371 16.55 -12.01 -20.00
C PRO A 371 15.04 -11.77 -19.90
N PHE A 372 14.55 -10.71 -20.55
CA PHE A 372 13.13 -10.35 -20.48
C PHE A 372 12.19 -11.47 -20.98
N LEU A 373 12.59 -12.22 -22.00
CA LEU A 373 11.79 -13.36 -22.49
C LEU A 373 11.69 -14.46 -21.43
N GLU A 374 12.76 -14.66 -20.66
CA GLU A 374 12.79 -15.61 -19.55
C GLU A 374 11.88 -15.16 -18.39
N LYS A 375 11.95 -13.87 -18.03
CA LYS A 375 11.01 -13.29 -17.05
C LYS A 375 9.55 -13.49 -17.46
N LYS A 376 9.24 -13.31 -18.75
CA LYS A 376 7.89 -13.54 -19.29
C LYS A 376 7.48 -15.02 -19.23
N ARG A 377 8.41 -15.94 -19.54
CA ARG A 377 8.16 -17.38 -19.44
C ARG A 377 7.82 -17.75 -17.98
N ARG A 378 8.69 -17.37 -17.03
CA ARG A 378 8.49 -17.65 -15.60
C ARG A 378 7.20 -17.06 -15.06
N HIS A 379 6.88 -15.83 -15.45
CA HIS A 379 5.62 -15.19 -15.07
C HIS A 379 4.41 -16.01 -15.53
N ARG A 380 4.37 -16.40 -16.81
CA ARG A 380 3.26 -17.17 -17.37
C ARG A 380 3.14 -18.54 -16.70
N GLU A 381 4.24 -19.25 -16.57
CA GLU A 381 4.28 -20.58 -16.00
C GLU A 381 3.79 -20.60 -14.54
N LEU A 382 4.23 -19.63 -13.75
CA LEU A 382 3.81 -19.51 -12.35
C LEU A 382 2.34 -19.07 -12.23
N ASP A 383 1.86 -18.20 -13.12
CA ASP A 383 0.47 -17.75 -13.16
C ASP A 383 -0.46 -18.93 -13.50
N GLU A 384 -0.13 -19.71 -14.52
CA GLU A 384 -0.85 -20.94 -14.90
C GLU A 384 -0.87 -21.96 -13.75
N LEU A 385 0.25 -22.16 -13.06
CA LEU A 385 0.33 -23.05 -11.91
C LEU A 385 -0.60 -22.61 -10.78
N VAL A 386 -0.55 -21.34 -10.37
CA VAL A 386 -1.38 -20.81 -9.29
C VAL A 386 -2.86 -20.88 -9.67
N LEU A 387 -3.23 -20.54 -10.89
CA LEU A 387 -4.59 -20.65 -11.39
C LEU A 387 -5.12 -22.09 -11.33
N THR A 388 -4.30 -23.07 -11.75
CA THR A 388 -4.65 -24.49 -11.68
C THR A 388 -4.86 -24.95 -10.24
N LEU A 389 -4.00 -24.52 -9.32
CA LEU A 389 -4.05 -24.93 -7.91
C LEU A 389 -5.19 -24.27 -7.12
N SER A 390 -5.58 -23.04 -7.49
CA SER A 390 -6.65 -22.30 -6.80
C SER A 390 -8.05 -22.81 -7.14
N GLY A 391 -8.20 -23.66 -8.16
CA GLY A 391 -9.49 -24.14 -8.64
C GLY A 391 -10.40 -23.04 -9.23
N ASN A 392 -9.85 -21.84 -9.46
CA ASN A 392 -10.59 -20.72 -10.02
C ASN A 392 -10.71 -20.83 -11.54
N GLU A 393 -11.67 -21.63 -12.01
CA GLU A 393 -11.98 -21.77 -13.45
C GLU A 393 -12.28 -20.43 -14.16
N TRP A 394 -12.58 -19.39 -13.41
CA TRP A 394 -12.89 -18.05 -13.93
C TRP A 394 -11.67 -17.34 -14.58
N ALA A 395 -10.49 -17.71 -14.19
CA ALA A 395 -9.26 -17.08 -14.67
C ALA A 395 -8.69 -17.73 -15.93
N LEU A 396 -9.09 -18.97 -16.23
CA LEU A 396 -8.64 -19.71 -17.43
C LEU A 396 -9.37 -19.27 -18.73
N LYS A 397 -10.36 -18.37 -18.64
CA LYS A 397 -11.20 -17.92 -19.77
C LYS A 397 -10.90 -16.50 -20.26
N LYS A 398 -9.69 -15.98 -20.01
CA LYS A 398 -9.26 -14.66 -20.55
C LYS A 398 -8.14 -14.78 -21.57
#